data_c5742bce250e61d892131d9aa0077e16
#
_entry.id   c5742bce250e61d892131d9aa0077e16
#
_cell.length_a   1.000
_cell.length_b   1.000
_cell.length_c   1.000
_cell.angle_alpha   90.00
_cell.angle_beta   90.00
_cell.angle_gamma   90.00
#
_symmetry.space_group_name_H-M   'P 1'
#
loop_
_entity.id
_entity.type
_entity.pdbx_description
1 polymer ?
#
loop_
_entity_poly.entity_id
_entity_poly.type
_entity_poly.pdbx_seq_one_letter_code
_entity_poly.pdbx_strand_id
1 'polypeptide(L)'
;MSINKFNSERYYDPTAYEAMTAVEKEERALRAFRPIVYICSPYAGDVSENVENARKYSRFAVDKGYIPVAPHLLFPQFLNDNNPKERQLGLFFGNTLMSKCSEVWVFGDRISAGMEAEIRRAKWKNYRLRYFTNTCEEV
;
A
#
# COMPACT_ATOMS: atom_id res chain seq x y z
N MET A 1 -14.95 -9.10 18.09
CA MET A 1 -15.17 -9.13 19.55
C MET A 1 -16.54 -8.55 19.86
N SER A 2 -17.34 -9.25 20.63
CA SER A 2 -18.66 -8.76 21.03
C SER A 2 -18.56 -7.95 22.31
N ILE A 3 -19.41 -6.93 22.43
CA ILE A 3 -19.49 -6.10 23.64
C ILE A 3 -20.65 -6.58 24.49
N ASN A 4 -20.39 -6.86 25.75
CA ASN A 4 -21.39 -7.23 26.69
C ASN A 4 -22.05 -5.98 27.29
N LYS A 5 -23.39 -5.95 27.33
CA LYS A 5 -24.15 -4.85 27.92
C LYS A 5 -24.08 -4.82 29.44
N PHE A 6 -23.58 -5.87 30.05
CA PHE A 6 -23.48 -5.98 31.48
C PHE A 6 -22.02 -5.97 31.91
N ASN A 7 -21.72 -5.43 33.10
CA ASN A 7 -20.39 -5.48 33.64
C ASN A 7 -20.04 -6.91 34.10
N SER A 8 -18.82 -7.11 34.63
CA SER A 8 -18.33 -8.42 35.09
C SER A 8 -19.19 -9.05 36.20
N GLU A 9 -19.96 -8.24 36.93
CA GLU A 9 -20.87 -8.68 37.99
C GLU A 9 -22.29 -8.94 37.47
N ARG A 10 -22.51 -8.85 36.16
CA ARG A 10 -23.77 -9.03 35.48
C ARG A 10 -24.82 -7.93 35.75
N TYR A 11 -24.38 -6.77 36.21
CA TYR A 11 -25.22 -5.60 36.30
C TYR A 11 -25.14 -4.81 35.01
N TYR A 12 -26.31 -4.27 34.58
CA TYR A 12 -26.35 -3.44 33.38
C TYR A 12 -25.67 -2.09 33.63
N ASP A 13 -24.67 -1.76 32.83
CA ASP A 13 -23.95 -0.50 32.90
C ASP A 13 -24.03 0.19 31.54
N PRO A 14 -25.03 1.08 31.34
CA PRO A 14 -25.22 1.75 30.05
C PRO A 14 -24.04 2.65 29.66
N THR A 15 -23.38 3.29 30.63
CA THR A 15 -22.25 4.17 30.34
C THR A 15 -21.05 3.39 29.82
N ALA A 16 -20.71 2.29 30.48
CA ALA A 16 -19.62 1.42 30.03
C ALA A 16 -19.93 0.81 28.66
N TYR A 17 -21.16 0.33 28.48
CA TYR A 17 -21.58 -0.23 27.21
C TYR A 17 -21.51 0.79 26.07
N GLU A 18 -22.00 2.01 26.29
CA GLU A 18 -21.96 3.07 25.29
C GLU A 18 -20.52 3.46 24.91
N ALA A 19 -19.63 3.58 25.88
CA ALA A 19 -18.23 3.87 25.64
C ALA A 19 -17.55 2.75 24.84
N MET A 20 -17.80 1.48 25.21
CA MET A 20 -17.25 0.34 24.49
C MET A 20 -17.82 0.23 23.08
N THR A 21 -19.10 0.57 22.89
CA THR A 21 -19.73 0.58 21.57
C THR A 21 -19.11 1.65 20.67
N ALA A 22 -18.78 2.82 21.22
CA ALA A 22 -18.09 3.89 20.48
C ALA A 22 -16.71 3.44 20.04
N VAL A 23 -15.94 2.80 20.92
CA VAL A 23 -14.63 2.24 20.58
C VAL A 23 -14.76 1.19 19.47
N GLU A 24 -15.75 0.32 19.58
CA GLU A 24 -16.01 -0.70 18.55
C GLU A 24 -16.37 -0.07 17.20
N LYS A 25 -17.13 1.02 17.19
CA LYS A 25 -17.43 1.76 15.97
C LYS A 25 -16.18 2.36 15.35
N GLU A 26 -15.29 2.94 16.17
CA GLU A 26 -14.00 3.46 15.70
C GLU A 26 -13.14 2.36 15.09
N GLU A 27 -13.07 1.19 15.75
CA GLU A 27 -12.34 0.03 15.23
C GLU A 27 -12.92 -0.44 13.89
N ARG A 28 -14.23 -0.46 13.74
CA ARG A 28 -14.89 -0.82 12.49
C ARG A 28 -14.58 0.19 11.39
N ALA A 29 -14.57 1.47 11.71
CA ALA A 29 -14.22 2.51 10.76
C ALA A 29 -12.77 2.36 10.28
N LEU A 30 -11.84 2.03 11.18
CA LEU A 30 -10.45 1.74 10.84
C LEU A 30 -10.30 0.49 10.00
N ARG A 31 -11.20 -0.48 10.15
CA ARG A 31 -11.23 -1.73 9.38
C ARG A 31 -12.12 -1.65 8.14
N ALA A 32 -12.71 -0.49 7.86
CA ALA A 32 -13.50 -0.31 6.65
C ALA A 32 -12.68 -0.74 5.43
N PHE A 33 -13.35 -1.30 4.43
CA PHE A 33 -12.67 -1.78 3.24
C PHE A 33 -11.83 -0.68 2.61
N ARG A 34 -10.54 -0.98 2.44
CA ARG A 34 -9.58 -0.15 1.72
C ARG A 34 -8.91 -1.01 0.67
N PRO A 35 -9.01 -0.66 -0.60
CA PRO A 35 -8.32 -1.42 -1.63
C PRO A 35 -6.81 -1.26 -1.49
N ILE A 36 -6.09 -2.30 -1.88
CA ILE A 36 -4.62 -2.28 -1.89
C ILE A 36 -4.16 -1.79 -3.26
N VAL A 37 -3.24 -0.85 -3.28
CA VAL A 37 -2.69 -0.30 -4.51
C VAL A 37 -1.18 -0.51 -4.56
N TYR A 38 -0.69 -0.92 -5.73
CA TYR A 38 0.74 -1.10 -5.98
C TYR A 38 1.33 0.24 -6.46
N ILE A 39 2.36 0.71 -5.78
CA ILE A 39 3.04 1.95 -6.13
C ILE A 39 4.18 1.63 -7.10
N CYS A 40 4.01 2.03 -8.35
CA CYS A 40 5.01 1.87 -9.40
C CYS A 40 5.74 3.20 -9.59
N SER A 41 7.00 3.26 -9.20
CA SER A 41 7.82 4.48 -9.25
C SER A 41 9.29 4.13 -9.41
N PRO A 42 10.16 5.08 -9.82
CA PRO A 42 11.58 4.81 -10.00
C PRO A 42 12.27 4.42 -8.68
N TYR A 43 13.26 3.54 -8.78
CA TYR A 43 14.14 3.21 -7.64
C TYR A 43 15.60 3.44 -7.97
N ALA A 44 16.11 2.83 -9.05
CA ALA A 44 17.50 2.94 -9.45
C ALA A 44 17.87 4.37 -9.89
N GLY A 45 19.11 4.71 -9.79
CA GLY A 45 19.62 6.06 -10.07
C GLY A 45 19.81 6.80 -8.76
N ASP A 46 19.13 7.91 -8.55
CA ASP A 46 19.14 8.61 -7.26
C ASP A 46 18.21 7.92 -6.28
N VAL A 47 18.73 6.88 -5.62
CA VAL A 47 17.96 6.03 -4.72
C VAL A 47 17.36 6.85 -3.56
N SER A 48 18.13 7.77 -2.99
CA SER A 48 17.66 8.60 -1.88
C SER A 48 16.44 9.43 -2.26
N GLU A 49 16.50 10.11 -3.39
CA GLU A 49 15.37 10.90 -3.90
C GLU A 49 14.20 10.00 -4.27
N ASN A 50 14.46 8.89 -4.92
CA ASN A 50 13.43 7.94 -5.33
C ASN A 50 12.69 7.33 -4.13
N VAL A 51 13.41 7.06 -3.03
CA VAL A 51 12.80 6.59 -1.79
C VAL A 51 11.90 7.65 -1.18
N GLU A 52 12.35 8.89 -1.12
CA GLU A 52 11.53 10.00 -0.62
C GLU A 52 10.27 10.20 -1.47
N ASN A 53 10.40 10.11 -2.78
CA ASN A 53 9.25 10.20 -3.68
C ASN A 53 8.28 9.04 -3.48
N ALA A 54 8.78 7.82 -3.33
CA ALA A 54 7.94 6.66 -3.07
C ALA A 54 7.16 6.80 -1.75
N ARG A 55 7.77 7.37 -0.73
CA ARG A 55 7.09 7.69 0.53
C ARG A 55 5.96 8.69 0.32
N LYS A 56 6.22 9.73 -0.46
CA LYS A 56 5.21 10.75 -0.80
C LYS A 56 4.04 10.14 -1.56
N TYR A 57 4.32 9.30 -2.54
CA TYR A 57 3.28 8.62 -3.33
C TYR A 57 2.46 7.67 -2.46
N SER A 58 3.11 6.97 -1.56
CA SER A 58 2.44 6.08 -0.61
C SER A 58 1.52 6.86 0.33
N ARG A 59 2.00 7.99 0.85
CA ARG A 59 1.18 8.86 1.69
C ARG A 59 -0.04 9.40 0.93
N PHE A 60 0.14 9.78 -0.32
CA PHE A 60 -0.96 10.18 -1.18
C PHE A 60 -2.02 9.10 -1.30
N ALA A 61 -1.61 7.83 -1.49
CA ALA A 61 -2.53 6.71 -1.56
C ALA A 61 -3.32 6.53 -0.26
N VAL A 62 -2.65 6.66 0.90
CA VAL A 62 -3.31 6.60 2.21
C VAL A 62 -4.37 7.69 2.33
N ASP A 63 -4.04 8.90 1.91
CA ASP A 63 -4.96 10.04 1.98
C ASP A 63 -6.17 9.86 1.06
N LYS A 64 -6.03 9.06 0.01
CA LYS A 64 -7.12 8.69 -0.90
C LYS A 64 -7.92 7.48 -0.44
N GLY A 65 -7.59 6.91 0.70
CA GLY A 65 -8.32 5.77 1.27
C GLY A 65 -7.83 4.41 0.79
N TYR A 66 -6.61 4.31 0.26
CA TYR A 66 -6.01 3.07 -0.20
C TYR A 66 -4.92 2.59 0.75
N ILE A 67 -4.60 1.30 0.66
CA ILE A 67 -3.44 0.73 1.35
C ILE A 67 -2.30 0.63 0.33
N PRO A 68 -1.24 1.43 0.47
CA PRO A 68 -0.14 1.39 -0.49
C PRO A 68 0.79 0.20 -0.26
N VAL A 69 1.23 -0.42 -1.35
CA VAL A 69 2.32 -1.40 -1.35
C VAL A 69 3.41 -0.83 -2.25
N ALA A 70 4.51 -0.41 -1.65
CA ALA A 70 5.66 0.13 -2.36
C ALA A 70 6.86 -0.79 -2.13
N PRO A 71 7.15 -1.73 -3.05
CA PRO A 71 8.24 -2.70 -2.89
C PRO A 71 9.60 -2.05 -2.68
N HIS A 72 9.84 -0.88 -3.27
CA HIS A 72 11.10 -0.16 -3.13
C HIS A 72 11.32 0.40 -1.72
N LEU A 73 10.27 0.51 -0.91
CA LEU A 73 10.37 0.90 0.48
C LEU A 73 10.53 -0.29 1.42
N LEU A 74 10.37 -1.50 0.92
CA LEU A 74 10.35 -2.72 1.73
C LEU A 74 11.57 -3.60 1.45
N PHE A 75 11.65 -4.18 0.27
CA PHE A 75 12.65 -5.22 -0.02
C PHE A 75 14.10 -4.76 0.03
N PRO A 76 14.47 -3.54 -0.39
CA PRO A 76 15.85 -3.08 -0.28
C PRO A 76 16.38 -2.97 1.16
N GLN A 77 15.49 -3.01 2.15
CA GLN A 77 15.89 -3.02 3.56
C GLN A 77 16.63 -4.30 3.94
N PHE A 78 16.40 -5.38 3.22
CA PHE A 78 16.97 -6.70 3.58
C PHE A 78 17.35 -7.56 2.37
N LEU A 79 17.15 -7.10 1.15
CA LEU A 79 17.64 -7.74 -0.06
C LEU A 79 18.68 -6.85 -0.74
N ASN A 80 19.78 -7.46 -1.19
CA ASN A 80 20.84 -6.75 -1.87
C ASN A 80 20.60 -6.74 -3.38
N ASP A 81 20.24 -5.58 -3.93
CA ASP A 81 19.92 -5.41 -5.33
C ASP A 81 21.13 -5.61 -6.25
N ASN A 82 22.35 -5.56 -5.70
CA ASN A 82 23.57 -5.83 -6.45
C ASN A 82 23.88 -7.33 -6.59
N ASN A 83 23.18 -8.17 -5.85
CA ASN A 83 23.27 -9.62 -5.97
C ASN A 83 22.20 -10.11 -6.94
N PRO A 84 22.57 -10.75 -8.07
CA PRO A 84 21.60 -11.15 -9.09
C PRO A 84 20.50 -12.08 -8.58
N LYS A 85 20.82 -12.98 -7.66
CA LYS A 85 19.83 -13.92 -7.09
C LYS A 85 18.84 -13.18 -6.19
N GLU A 86 19.33 -12.26 -5.35
CA GLU A 86 18.48 -11.48 -4.47
C GLU A 86 17.64 -10.47 -5.26
N ARG A 87 18.19 -9.91 -6.32
CA ARG A 87 17.44 -9.04 -7.22
C ARG A 87 16.27 -9.78 -7.87
N GLN A 88 16.51 -11.00 -8.37
CA GLN A 88 15.43 -11.82 -8.92
C GLN A 88 14.39 -12.17 -7.90
N LEU A 89 14.81 -12.47 -6.67
CA LEU A 89 13.90 -12.77 -5.58
C LEU A 89 13.02 -11.55 -5.26
N GLY A 90 13.61 -10.36 -5.22
CA GLY A 90 12.86 -9.12 -5.02
C GLY A 90 11.85 -8.85 -6.12
N LEU A 91 12.22 -9.10 -7.38
CA LEU A 91 11.29 -8.98 -8.51
C LEU A 91 10.13 -9.97 -8.39
N PHE A 92 10.41 -11.19 -8.00
CA PHE A 92 9.36 -12.19 -7.76
C PHE A 92 8.42 -11.77 -6.65
N PHE A 93 8.97 -11.28 -5.54
CA PHE A 93 8.16 -10.78 -4.42
C PHE A 93 7.29 -9.60 -4.85
N GLY A 94 7.86 -8.65 -5.60
CA GLY A 94 7.11 -7.52 -6.13
C GLY A 94 5.97 -7.94 -7.02
N ASN A 95 6.21 -8.89 -7.92
CA ASN A 95 5.17 -9.42 -8.80
C ASN A 95 4.06 -10.13 -8.03
N THR A 96 4.43 -10.87 -6.98
CA THR A 96 3.46 -11.54 -6.12
C THR A 96 2.58 -10.53 -5.38
N LEU A 97 3.20 -9.47 -4.83
CA LEU A 97 2.44 -8.41 -4.16
C LEU A 97 1.52 -7.68 -5.14
N MET A 98 2.00 -7.41 -6.35
CA MET A 98 1.17 -6.77 -7.39
C MET A 98 -0.09 -7.57 -7.66
N SER A 99 -0.01 -8.90 -7.66
CA SER A 99 -1.16 -9.77 -7.90
C SER A 99 -2.22 -9.68 -6.79
N LYS A 100 -1.87 -9.16 -5.63
CA LYS A 100 -2.78 -8.96 -4.49
C LYS A 100 -3.38 -7.56 -4.45
N CYS A 101 -2.95 -6.69 -5.34
CA CYS A 101 -3.42 -5.30 -5.38
C CYS A 101 -4.63 -5.16 -6.28
N SER A 102 -5.51 -4.23 -5.95
CA SER A 102 -6.68 -3.91 -6.75
C SER A 102 -6.31 -3.05 -7.97
N GLU A 103 -5.29 -2.21 -7.83
CA GLU A 103 -4.85 -1.28 -8.87
C GLU A 103 -3.34 -1.13 -8.82
N VAL A 104 -2.77 -0.69 -9.94
CA VAL A 104 -1.36 -0.31 -10.05
C VAL A 104 -1.30 1.16 -10.39
N TRP A 105 -0.69 1.96 -9.53
CA TRP A 105 -0.56 3.41 -9.70
C TRP A 105 0.87 3.74 -10.13
N VAL A 106 0.98 4.34 -11.30
CA VAL A 106 2.27 4.70 -11.91
C VAL A 106 2.52 6.18 -11.70
N PHE A 107 3.66 6.52 -11.09
CA PHE A 107 3.98 7.90 -10.71
C PHE A 107 5.23 8.40 -11.43
N GLY A 108 5.20 9.67 -11.79
CA GLY A 108 6.33 10.40 -12.32
C GLY A 108 6.23 10.68 -13.80
N ASP A 109 7.05 11.62 -14.25
CA ASP A 109 7.08 12.05 -15.63
C ASP A 109 7.96 11.16 -16.51
N ARG A 110 8.73 10.30 -15.87
CA ARG A 110 9.73 9.45 -16.51
C ARG A 110 9.49 7.99 -16.13
N ILE A 111 9.46 7.13 -17.13
CA ILE A 111 9.29 5.68 -16.94
C ILE A 111 10.67 5.04 -17.00
N SER A 112 11.13 4.46 -15.89
CA SER A 112 12.39 3.72 -15.85
C SER A 112 12.21 2.32 -16.45
N ALA A 113 13.32 1.64 -16.71
CA ALA A 113 13.30 0.27 -17.24
C ALA A 113 12.54 -0.68 -16.30
N GLY A 114 12.74 -0.54 -14.98
CA GLY A 114 12.03 -1.34 -13.97
C GLY A 114 10.54 -1.06 -13.97
N MET A 115 10.16 0.20 -14.05
CA MET A 115 8.74 0.59 -14.15
C MET A 115 8.10 0.06 -15.42
N GLU A 116 8.82 0.11 -16.54
CA GLU A 116 8.30 -0.40 -17.81
C GLU A 116 7.97 -1.90 -17.70
N ALA A 117 8.84 -2.68 -17.06
CA ALA A 117 8.60 -4.09 -16.82
C ALA A 117 7.36 -4.32 -15.95
N GLU A 118 7.18 -3.52 -14.89
CA GLU A 118 6.02 -3.60 -14.01
C GLU A 118 4.73 -3.23 -14.75
N ILE A 119 4.76 -2.18 -15.56
CA ILE A 119 3.62 -1.74 -16.38
C ILE A 119 3.26 -2.83 -17.39
N ARG A 120 4.25 -3.43 -18.04
CA ARG A 120 4.04 -4.50 -19.00
C ARG A 120 3.37 -5.69 -18.35
N ARG A 121 3.83 -6.07 -17.15
CA ARG A 121 3.22 -7.15 -16.39
C ARG A 121 1.78 -6.83 -16.01
N ALA A 122 1.52 -5.61 -15.57
CA ALA A 122 0.17 -5.18 -15.21
C ALA A 122 -0.78 -5.25 -16.41
N LYS A 123 -0.33 -4.82 -17.57
CA LYS A 123 -1.09 -4.91 -18.82
C LYS A 123 -1.36 -6.36 -19.22
N TRP A 124 -0.33 -7.21 -19.14
CA TRP A 124 -0.45 -8.61 -19.48
C TRP A 124 -1.44 -9.36 -18.57
N LYS A 125 -1.40 -9.05 -17.28
CA LYS A 125 -2.32 -9.62 -16.28
C LYS A 125 -3.68 -8.90 -16.24
N ASN A 126 -3.85 -7.86 -17.02
CA ASN A 126 -5.07 -7.06 -17.07
C ASN A 126 -5.41 -6.41 -15.74
N TYR A 127 -4.40 -5.94 -15.01
CA TYR A 127 -4.58 -5.16 -13.79
C TYR A 127 -4.95 -3.73 -14.17
N ARG A 128 -5.72 -3.07 -13.30
CA ARG A 128 -6.12 -1.68 -13.53
C ARG A 128 -4.94 -0.74 -13.30
N LEU A 129 -4.53 -0.02 -14.35
CA LEU A 129 -3.45 0.96 -14.28
C LEU A 129 -4.03 2.37 -14.18
N ARG A 130 -3.42 3.17 -13.30
CA ARG A 130 -3.69 4.61 -13.22
C ARG A 130 -2.37 5.35 -13.18
N TYR A 131 -2.33 6.51 -13.82
CA TYR A 131 -1.10 7.28 -14.00
C TYR A 131 -1.21 8.62 -13.29
N PHE A 132 -0.12 9.02 -12.64
CA PHE A 132 -0.04 10.26 -11.88
C PHE A 132 1.26 10.97 -12.19
N THR A 133 1.27 12.30 -12.11
CA THR A 133 2.48 13.08 -12.20
C THR A 133 3.31 12.91 -10.92
N ASN A 134 4.53 13.46 -10.91
CA ASN A 134 5.39 13.47 -9.72
C ASN A 134 4.82 14.37 -8.59
N THR A 135 3.80 15.17 -8.88
CA THR A 135 3.06 15.95 -7.89
C THR A 135 1.71 15.32 -7.53
N CYS A 136 1.51 14.06 -7.87
CA CYS A 136 0.32 13.27 -7.54
C CYS A 136 -0.96 13.78 -8.20
N GLU A 137 -0.85 14.34 -9.39
CA GLU A 137 -2.01 14.72 -10.18
C GLU A 137 -2.30 13.62 -11.19
N GLU A 138 -3.53 13.13 -11.23
CA GLU A 138 -3.89 12.06 -12.16
C GLU A 138 -3.94 12.59 -13.60
N VAL A 139 -3.34 11.80 -14.49
CA VAL A 139 -3.26 12.12 -15.92
C VAL A 139 -4.43 11.49 -16.68
#